data_58af5c54e04fbe7aa766fb480170fe0f
#
_entry.id   58af5c54e04fbe7aa766fb480170fe0f
#
_cell.length_a   1.000
_cell.length_b   1.000
_cell.length_c   1.000
_cell.angle_alpha   90.00
_cell.angle_beta   90.00
_cell.angle_gamma   90.00
#
_symmetry.space_group_name_H-M   'P 1'
#
loop_
_entity.id
_entity.type
_entity.pdbx_description
1 polymer ?
#
loop_
_entity_poly.entity_id
_entity_poly.type
_entity_poly.pdbx_seq_one_letter_code
_entity_poly.pdbx_strand_id
1 'polypeptide(L)'
;MIECKGIKKLYQQLKVLKGIDLSVNTGEFVSIIGASGAGKSTLLHIIGSLDHADEGSVQIDGTTLNSLNQKDLAQFRNKHIGFIFQFHHLLHEFSALENVCLPGFIAKRPYQEVTEEASKLLNKLAMSDRLHHKPGQLS
;
A
#
# COMPACT_ATOMS: atom_id res chain seq x y z
N MET A 1 -1.43 -14.83 -3.84
CA MET A 1 -2.35 -14.78 -4.99
C MET A 1 -3.35 -13.66 -4.78
N ILE A 2 -3.66 -12.86 -5.83
CA ILE A 2 -4.68 -11.80 -5.78
C ILE A 2 -5.79 -12.17 -6.76
N GLU A 3 -7.04 -12.01 -6.33
CA GLU A 3 -8.21 -12.25 -7.17
C GLU A 3 -9.19 -11.08 -7.02
N CYS A 4 -9.55 -10.44 -8.14
CA CYS A 4 -10.56 -9.39 -8.22
C CYS A 4 -11.72 -9.90 -9.07
N LYS A 5 -12.95 -9.75 -8.60
CA LYS A 5 -14.16 -10.18 -9.32
C LYS A 5 -15.16 -9.03 -9.42
N GLY A 6 -15.48 -8.65 -10.64
CA GLY A 6 -16.52 -7.69 -10.96
C GLY A 6 -16.34 -6.31 -10.34
N ILE A 7 -15.11 -5.83 -10.18
CA ILE A 7 -14.81 -4.57 -9.48
C ILE A 7 -15.45 -3.39 -10.23
N LYS A 8 -16.35 -2.69 -9.56
CA LYS A 8 -16.94 -1.44 -10.05
C LYS A 8 -16.62 -0.29 -9.09
N LYS A 9 -16.39 0.89 -9.66
CA LYS A 9 -16.17 2.12 -8.90
C LYS A 9 -16.78 3.32 -9.59
N LEU A 10 -17.55 4.07 -8.83
CA LEU A 10 -18.13 5.35 -9.24
C LEU A 10 -17.56 6.46 -8.38
N TYR A 11 -17.27 7.60 -8.99
CA TYR A 11 -17.06 8.85 -8.30
C TYR A 11 -18.16 9.81 -8.76
N GLN A 12 -19.10 10.11 -7.87
CA GLN A 12 -20.32 10.84 -8.18
C GLN A 12 -21.12 10.14 -9.31
N GLN A 13 -21.13 10.70 -10.53
CA GLN A 13 -21.79 10.09 -11.69
C GLN A 13 -20.83 9.41 -12.67
N LEU A 14 -19.51 9.50 -12.44
CA LEU A 14 -18.50 8.95 -13.32
C LEU A 14 -18.21 7.47 -12.97
N LYS A 15 -18.56 6.57 -13.87
CA LYS A 15 -18.17 5.15 -13.76
C LYS A 15 -16.73 4.97 -14.18
N VAL A 16 -15.81 4.87 -13.21
CA VAL A 16 -14.37 4.71 -13.44
C VAL A 16 -14.00 3.26 -13.68
N LEU A 17 -14.50 2.34 -12.85
CA LEU A 17 -14.34 0.90 -13.09
C LEU A 17 -15.71 0.29 -13.39
N LYS A 18 -15.78 -0.56 -14.43
CA LYS A 18 -17.05 -1.02 -15.01
C LYS A 18 -17.23 -2.54 -14.91
N GLY A 19 -16.60 -3.18 -13.93
CA GLY A 19 -16.60 -4.63 -13.74
C GLY A 19 -15.27 -5.21 -14.21
N ILE A 20 -14.23 -5.07 -13.38
CA ILE A 20 -12.89 -5.58 -13.67
C ILE A 20 -12.71 -6.91 -12.97
N ASP A 21 -12.31 -7.91 -13.75
CA ASP A 21 -11.82 -9.20 -13.27
C ASP A 21 -10.31 -9.25 -13.49
N LEU A 22 -9.57 -9.66 -12.46
CA LEU A 22 -8.11 -9.78 -12.49
C LEU A 22 -7.69 -10.91 -11.56
N SER A 23 -6.80 -11.77 -12.04
CA SER A 23 -6.12 -12.76 -11.21
C SER A 23 -4.61 -12.61 -11.35
N VAL A 24 -3.89 -12.60 -10.22
CA VAL A 24 -2.43 -12.53 -10.16
C VAL A 24 -1.94 -13.66 -9.28
N ASN A 25 -1.12 -14.54 -9.85
CA ASN A 25 -0.55 -15.67 -9.13
C ASN A 25 0.64 -15.25 -8.28
N THR A 26 1.00 -16.09 -7.31
CA THR A 26 2.19 -15.88 -6.49
C THR A 26 3.45 -15.84 -7.37
N GLY A 27 4.27 -14.81 -7.18
CA GLY A 27 5.49 -14.60 -7.96
C GLY A 27 5.29 -13.99 -9.35
N GLU A 28 4.05 -13.68 -9.72
CA GLU A 28 3.74 -13.08 -11.02
C GLU A 28 3.95 -11.56 -11.00
N PHE A 29 4.46 -11.03 -12.12
CA PHE A 29 4.52 -9.60 -12.41
C PHE A 29 3.42 -9.21 -13.39
N VAL A 30 2.58 -8.27 -13.00
CA VAL A 30 1.47 -7.78 -13.84
C VAL A 30 1.61 -6.28 -14.06
N SER A 31 1.49 -5.84 -15.31
CA SER A 31 1.42 -4.42 -15.68
C SER A 31 0.01 -4.04 -16.07
N ILE A 32 -0.51 -2.96 -15.47
CA ILE A 32 -1.79 -2.37 -15.83
C ILE A 32 -1.52 -1.17 -16.73
N ILE A 33 -1.85 -1.29 -18.02
CA ILE A 33 -1.64 -0.26 -19.02
C ILE A 33 -2.97 0.36 -19.49
N GLY A 34 -2.93 1.58 -20.00
CA GLY A 34 -4.10 2.29 -20.49
C GLY A 34 -3.92 3.80 -20.48
N ALA A 35 -4.85 4.53 -21.09
CA ALA A 35 -4.86 5.98 -21.16
C ALA A 35 -4.87 6.65 -19.78
N SER A 36 -4.49 7.94 -19.72
CA SER A 36 -4.70 8.74 -18.49
C SER A 36 -6.18 8.77 -18.13
N GLY A 37 -6.51 8.68 -16.84
CA GLY A 37 -7.89 8.64 -16.37
C GLY A 37 -8.64 7.31 -16.55
N ALA A 38 -8.00 6.26 -17.11
CA ALA A 38 -8.64 4.94 -17.32
C ALA A 38 -8.93 4.14 -16.04
N GLY A 39 -8.62 4.68 -14.85
CA GLY A 39 -8.91 4.01 -13.57
C GLY A 39 -7.78 3.10 -13.05
N LYS A 40 -6.58 3.11 -13.66
CA LYS A 40 -5.45 2.27 -13.23
C LYS A 40 -5.09 2.45 -11.76
N SER A 41 -4.88 3.69 -11.32
CA SER A 41 -4.57 4.00 -9.92
C SER A 41 -5.74 3.67 -8.99
N THR A 42 -6.97 3.89 -9.44
CA THR A 42 -8.18 3.51 -8.69
C THR A 42 -8.21 2.01 -8.43
N LEU A 43 -7.94 1.20 -9.45
CA LEU A 43 -7.87 -0.27 -9.30
C LEU A 43 -6.77 -0.68 -8.32
N LEU A 44 -5.57 -0.11 -8.44
CA LEU A 44 -4.47 -0.37 -7.51
C LEU A 44 -4.80 0.05 -6.07
N HIS A 45 -5.48 1.19 -5.87
CA HIS A 45 -5.92 1.62 -4.54
C HIS A 45 -6.95 0.66 -3.93
N ILE A 46 -7.86 0.14 -4.75
CA ILE A 46 -8.87 -0.84 -4.29
C ILE A 46 -8.20 -2.17 -3.94
N ILE A 47 -7.31 -2.69 -4.80
CA ILE A 47 -6.54 -3.91 -4.50
C ILE A 47 -5.70 -3.73 -3.23
N GLY A 48 -5.09 -2.57 -3.07
CA GLY A 48 -4.30 -2.23 -1.89
C GLY A 48 -5.11 -1.81 -0.67
N SER A 49 -6.43 -1.91 -0.70
CA SER A 49 -7.32 -1.53 0.40
C SER A 49 -7.21 -0.07 0.86
N LEU A 50 -6.75 0.84 -0.01
CA LEU A 50 -6.74 2.29 0.25
C LEU A 50 -8.06 2.94 -0.14
N ASP A 51 -8.81 2.32 -1.05
CA ASP A 51 -10.18 2.69 -1.43
C ASP A 51 -11.05 1.43 -1.46
N HIS A 52 -12.37 1.60 -1.54
CA HIS A 52 -13.34 0.52 -1.58
C HIS A 52 -13.97 0.43 -2.97
N ALA A 53 -14.20 -0.79 -3.45
CA ALA A 53 -15.08 -1.03 -4.58
C ALA A 53 -16.54 -0.78 -4.16
N ASP A 54 -17.33 -0.23 -5.07
CA ASP A 54 -18.78 -0.08 -4.85
C ASP A 54 -19.50 -1.40 -5.08
N GLU A 55 -18.98 -2.22 -6.03
CA GLU A 55 -19.43 -3.59 -6.28
C GLU A 55 -18.20 -4.48 -6.58
N GLY A 56 -18.40 -5.78 -6.43
CA GLY A 56 -17.36 -6.78 -6.64
C GLY A 56 -16.58 -7.12 -5.37
N SER A 57 -15.55 -7.93 -5.51
CA SER A 57 -14.74 -8.39 -4.36
C SER A 57 -13.27 -8.47 -4.69
N VAL A 58 -12.44 -8.21 -3.69
CA VAL A 58 -10.98 -8.41 -3.73
C VAL A 58 -10.60 -9.46 -2.72
N GLN A 59 -9.86 -10.47 -3.16
CA GLN A 59 -9.29 -11.50 -2.30
C GLN A 59 -7.78 -11.52 -2.44
N ILE A 60 -7.07 -11.56 -1.32
CA ILE A 60 -5.60 -11.68 -1.27
C ILE A 60 -5.26 -12.85 -0.36
N ASP A 61 -4.53 -13.81 -0.88
CA ASP A 61 -4.10 -15.04 -0.19
C ASP A 61 -5.24 -15.72 0.58
N GLY A 62 -6.40 -15.85 -0.07
CA GLY A 62 -7.60 -16.47 0.50
C GLY A 62 -8.45 -15.56 1.40
N THR A 63 -7.96 -14.36 1.74
CA THR A 63 -8.69 -13.40 2.58
C THR A 63 -9.49 -12.43 1.72
N THR A 64 -10.81 -12.42 1.86
CA THR A 64 -11.68 -11.45 1.18
C THR A 64 -11.66 -10.11 1.92
N LEU A 65 -11.11 -9.06 1.29
CA LEU A 65 -10.94 -7.76 1.93
C LEU A 65 -12.27 -7.09 2.29
N ASN A 66 -13.28 -7.28 1.46
CA ASN A 66 -14.61 -6.70 1.65
C ASN A 66 -15.34 -7.21 2.94
N SER A 67 -14.94 -8.36 3.47
CA SER A 67 -15.52 -8.94 4.69
C SER A 67 -14.87 -8.45 5.97
N LEU A 68 -13.73 -7.75 5.87
CA LEU A 68 -12.98 -7.26 7.02
C LEU A 68 -13.58 -5.94 7.53
N ASN A 69 -13.65 -5.79 8.83
CA ASN A 69 -13.92 -4.48 9.44
C ASN A 69 -12.70 -3.55 9.30
N GLN A 70 -12.88 -2.26 9.55
CA GLN A 70 -11.84 -1.24 9.37
C GLN A 70 -10.52 -1.56 10.12
N LYS A 71 -10.62 -2.09 11.33
CA LYS A 71 -9.46 -2.43 12.15
C LYS A 71 -8.69 -3.62 11.58
N ASP A 72 -9.41 -4.67 11.20
CA ASP A 72 -8.80 -5.88 10.65
C ASP A 72 -8.23 -5.61 9.25
N LEU A 73 -8.90 -4.78 8.44
CA LEU A 73 -8.41 -4.32 7.16
C LEU A 73 -7.10 -3.51 7.28
N ALA A 74 -7.02 -2.62 8.27
CA ALA A 74 -5.79 -1.86 8.53
C ALA A 74 -4.65 -2.77 8.99
N GLN A 75 -4.92 -3.79 9.80
CA GLN A 75 -3.93 -4.79 10.21
C GLN A 75 -3.49 -5.67 9.03
N PHE A 76 -4.43 -6.09 8.20
CA PHE A 76 -4.15 -6.86 7.00
C PHE A 76 -3.23 -6.07 6.06
N ARG A 77 -3.59 -4.82 5.75
CA ARG A 77 -2.78 -3.93 4.91
C ARG A 77 -1.37 -3.76 5.46
N ASN A 78 -1.22 -3.51 6.75
CA ASN A 78 0.08 -3.33 7.39
C ASN A 78 1.01 -4.55 7.24
N LYS A 79 0.44 -5.78 7.24
CA LYS A 79 1.22 -7.03 7.21
C LYS A 79 1.44 -7.59 5.81
N HIS A 80 0.49 -7.39 4.90
CA HIS A 80 0.43 -8.14 3.64
C HIS A 80 0.60 -7.28 2.39
N ILE A 81 0.51 -5.94 2.51
CA ILE A 81 0.53 -5.05 1.35
C ILE A 81 1.65 -4.03 1.49
N GLY A 82 2.50 -3.94 0.47
CA GLY A 82 3.47 -2.86 0.30
C GLY A 82 3.08 -1.96 -0.86
N PHE A 83 3.16 -0.66 -0.67
CA PHE A 83 2.92 0.35 -1.70
C PHE A 83 4.19 1.10 -2.06
N ILE A 84 4.40 1.29 -3.37
CA ILE A 84 5.34 2.28 -3.89
C ILE A 84 4.50 3.34 -4.60
N PHE A 85 4.49 4.54 -4.09
CA PHE A 85 3.72 5.65 -4.62
C PHE A 85 4.54 6.48 -5.62
N GLN A 86 3.85 7.19 -6.51
CA GLN A 86 4.47 8.17 -7.40
C GLN A 86 5.10 9.33 -6.62
N PHE A 87 4.47 9.75 -5.52
CA PHE A 87 4.99 10.71 -4.55
C PHE A 87 5.29 10.00 -3.25
N HIS A 88 6.33 10.42 -2.55
CA HIS A 88 6.86 9.71 -1.38
C HIS A 88 5.93 9.63 -0.17
N HIS A 89 4.96 10.54 -0.02
CA HIS A 89 4.01 10.60 1.11
C HIS A 89 4.65 10.49 2.50
N LEU A 90 5.91 10.97 2.64
CA LEU A 90 6.59 10.98 3.91
C LEU A 90 5.98 12.02 4.86
N LEU A 91 5.93 11.70 6.13
CA LEU A 91 5.54 12.65 7.16
C LEU A 91 6.71 13.62 7.40
N HIS A 92 6.48 14.89 7.09
CA HIS A 92 7.54 15.92 7.08
C HIS A 92 8.09 16.25 8.47
N GLU A 93 7.32 15.97 9.52
CA GLU A 93 7.72 16.16 10.91
C GLU A 93 8.72 15.12 11.39
N PHE A 94 8.71 13.94 10.76
CA PHE A 94 9.53 12.78 11.13
C PHE A 94 10.81 12.70 10.29
N SER A 95 11.87 12.19 10.91
CA SER A 95 13.13 11.84 10.25
C SER A 95 12.95 10.64 9.29
N ALA A 96 13.96 10.36 8.49
CA ALA A 96 13.99 9.18 7.63
C ALA A 96 13.80 7.89 8.44
N LEU A 97 14.52 7.76 9.55
CA LEU A 97 14.41 6.60 10.44
C LEU A 97 12.99 6.45 11.01
N GLU A 98 12.42 7.52 11.54
CA GLU A 98 11.08 7.52 12.11
C GLU A 98 10.01 7.15 11.07
N ASN A 99 10.09 7.70 9.84
CA ASN A 99 9.20 7.33 8.75
C ASN A 99 9.25 5.83 8.43
N VAL A 100 10.45 5.24 8.39
CA VAL A 100 10.63 3.79 8.13
C VAL A 100 10.14 2.94 9.30
N CYS A 101 10.21 3.46 10.54
CA CYS A 101 9.71 2.77 11.72
C CYS A 101 8.18 2.70 11.83
N LEU A 102 7.45 3.64 11.21
CA LEU A 102 5.99 3.76 11.36
C LEU A 102 5.21 2.45 11.17
N PRO A 103 5.44 1.67 10.11
CA PRO A 103 4.70 0.41 9.94
C PRO A 103 4.92 -0.59 11.09
N GLY A 104 6.14 -0.65 11.62
CA GLY A 104 6.47 -1.49 12.77
C GLY A 104 5.76 -1.05 14.05
N PHE A 105 5.67 0.26 14.28
CA PHE A 105 4.96 0.82 15.44
C PHE A 105 3.45 0.64 15.32
N ILE A 106 2.89 0.79 14.13
CA ILE A 106 1.47 0.49 13.85
C ILE A 106 1.18 -1.00 14.14
N ALA A 107 2.11 -1.89 13.82
CA ALA A 107 2.04 -3.31 14.13
C ALA A 107 2.27 -3.61 15.63
N LYS A 108 2.51 -2.61 16.47
CA LYS A 108 2.80 -2.72 17.92
C LYS A 108 4.03 -3.57 18.23
N ARG A 109 5.02 -3.58 17.34
CA ARG A 109 6.29 -4.25 17.57
C ARG A 109 7.14 -3.47 18.59
N PRO A 110 8.07 -4.13 19.33
CA PRO A 110 8.95 -3.46 20.29
C PRO A 110 9.80 -2.38 19.62
N TYR A 111 9.94 -1.23 20.29
CA TYR A 111 10.66 -0.05 19.77
C TYR A 111 12.08 -0.38 19.29
N GLN A 112 12.85 -1.08 20.13
CA GLN A 112 14.23 -1.41 19.80
C GLN A 112 14.35 -2.27 18.54
N GLU A 113 13.52 -3.31 18.43
CA GLU A 113 13.50 -4.22 17.27
C GLU A 113 13.18 -3.46 15.98
N VAL A 114 12.14 -2.60 16.01
CA VAL A 114 11.72 -1.79 14.85
C VAL A 114 12.82 -0.84 14.43
N THR A 115 13.45 -0.15 15.39
CA THR A 115 14.49 0.84 15.12
C THR A 115 15.76 0.19 14.54
N GLU A 116 16.16 -0.97 15.07
CA GLU A 116 17.31 -1.72 14.53
C GLU A 116 17.05 -2.19 13.09
N GLU A 117 15.87 -2.72 12.82
CA GLU A 117 15.48 -3.18 11.48
C GLU A 117 15.41 -2.02 10.48
N ALA A 118 14.76 -0.91 10.86
CA ALA A 118 14.68 0.30 10.05
C ALA A 118 16.08 0.85 9.72
N SER A 119 16.99 0.89 10.70
CA SER A 119 18.38 1.29 10.48
C SER A 119 19.11 0.38 9.49
N LYS A 120 18.93 -0.94 9.61
CA LYS A 120 19.51 -1.91 8.67
C LYS A 120 18.98 -1.71 7.25
N LEU A 121 17.68 -1.40 7.08
CA LEU A 121 17.08 -1.12 5.76
C LEU A 121 17.67 0.15 5.15
N LEU A 122 17.75 1.24 5.93
CA LEU A 122 18.33 2.50 5.46
C LEU A 122 19.82 2.36 5.12
N ASN A 123 20.58 1.57 5.89
CA ASN A 123 21.97 1.25 5.58
C ASN A 123 22.12 0.54 4.23
N LYS A 124 21.23 -0.40 3.90
CA LYS A 124 21.22 -1.08 2.57
C LYS A 124 20.97 -0.10 1.41
N LEU A 125 20.32 1.02 1.67
CA LEU A 125 20.06 2.09 0.71
C LEU A 125 21.12 3.19 0.73
N ALA A 126 22.27 2.97 1.40
CA ALA A 126 23.35 3.96 1.58
C ALA A 126 22.87 5.26 2.23
N MET A 127 21.92 5.17 3.18
CA MET A 127 21.36 6.30 3.91
C MET A 127 21.80 6.37 5.38
N SER A 128 22.89 5.70 5.75
CA SER A 128 23.40 5.65 7.13
C SER A 128 23.61 7.04 7.75
N ASP A 129 24.15 7.97 6.96
CA ASP A 129 24.45 9.33 7.42
C ASP A 129 23.23 10.25 7.42
N ARG A 130 22.07 9.73 6.98
CA ARG A 130 20.84 10.51 6.81
C ARG A 130 19.66 10.00 7.64
N LEU A 131 19.91 9.12 8.59
CA LEU A 131 18.87 8.54 9.46
C LEU A 131 18.01 9.60 10.14
N HIS A 132 18.62 10.68 10.60
CA HIS A 132 17.98 11.78 11.34
C HIS A 132 17.59 12.97 10.46
N HIS A 133 17.82 12.91 9.14
CA HIS A 133 17.38 13.95 8.23
C HIS A 133 15.87 13.89 8.04
N LYS A 134 15.24 15.05 7.95
CA LYS A 134 13.83 15.20 7.58
C LYS A 134 13.64 15.12 6.06
N PRO A 135 12.44 14.79 5.54
CA PRO A 135 12.20 14.69 4.11
C PRO A 135 12.68 15.87 3.28
N GLY A 136 12.51 17.10 3.77
CA GLY A 136 13.00 18.30 3.09
C GLY A 136 14.54 18.45 3.02
N GLN A 137 15.28 17.62 3.72
CA GLN A 137 16.75 17.54 3.68
C GLN A 137 17.26 16.36 2.83
N LEU A 138 16.33 15.54 2.36
CA LEU A 138 16.59 14.42 1.46
C LEU A 138 16.27 14.92 0.05
N SER A 139 17.27 15.03 -0.80
CA SER A 139 17.12 15.43 -2.21
C SER A 139 16.70 14.25 -3.06
#